data_2b1ee0902daae22ef2387447233c3ac1
#
_entry.id   2b1ee0902daae22ef2387447233c3ac1
#
_cell.length_a   1.000
_cell.length_b   1.000
_cell.length_c   1.000
_cell.angle_alpha   90.00
_cell.angle_beta   90.00
_cell.angle_gamma   90.00
#
_symmetry.space_group_name_H-M   'P 1'
#
loop_
_entity.id
_entity.type
_entity.pdbx_description
1 polymer ?
#
loop_
_entity_poly.entity_id
_entity_poly.type
_entity_poly.pdbx_seq_one_letter_code
_entity_poly.pdbx_strand_id
1 'polypeptide(L)'
;VLRLAETVKPENGNIVVSGARGGVGSLSVLILKKLGYKVTAITGKETEKQYFEDLGVEVILRKDFEDMQNRPLLKPLFAGGIDTVGGVILENIIKSVNPLGVVTCCGNVASPKLDLTVFPFILRGITLIGIDSQNYPMSFREQVWNKLADEWKVEGLEENSTLITLNELSEKLNLIEFFIKLLKKYYFK
;
A
#
# COMPACT_ATOMS: atom_id res chain seq x y z
N VAL A 1 -5.42 3.92 -5.41
CA VAL A 1 -4.91 4.57 -6.64
C VAL A 1 -5.74 5.78 -7.03
N LEU A 2 -7.08 5.68 -7.24
CA LEU A 2 -7.92 6.79 -7.74
C LEU A 2 -7.68 8.09 -6.97
N ARG A 3 -7.87 8.09 -5.66
CA ARG A 3 -7.74 9.28 -4.80
C ARG A 3 -6.34 9.90 -4.79
N LEU A 4 -5.31 9.09 -4.97
CA LEU A 4 -3.92 9.58 -5.08
C LEU A 4 -3.71 10.25 -6.44
N ALA A 5 -4.16 9.62 -7.53
CA ALA A 5 -3.95 10.09 -8.90
C ALA A 5 -4.74 11.37 -9.27
N GLU A 6 -5.70 11.78 -8.44
CA GLU A 6 -6.37 13.08 -8.58
C GLU A 6 -5.35 14.24 -8.46
N THR A 7 -4.39 14.12 -7.56
CA THR A 7 -3.43 15.18 -7.24
C THR A 7 -2.01 14.85 -7.68
N VAL A 8 -1.53 13.63 -7.39
CA VAL A 8 -0.16 13.21 -7.69
C VAL A 8 -0.09 12.60 -9.08
N LYS A 9 0.78 13.13 -9.94
CA LYS A 9 1.00 12.65 -11.31
C LYS A 9 2.32 11.88 -11.42
N PRO A 10 2.53 11.05 -12.46
CA PRO A 10 3.75 10.26 -12.64
C PRO A 10 5.04 11.09 -12.59
N GLU A 11 5.02 12.30 -13.12
CA GLU A 11 6.16 13.23 -13.14
C GLU A 11 6.49 13.84 -11.77
N ASN A 12 5.59 13.77 -10.79
CA ASN A 12 5.85 14.32 -9.45
C ASN A 12 6.86 13.48 -8.65
N GLY A 13 7.11 12.24 -9.04
CA GLY A 13 8.11 11.38 -8.42
C GLY A 13 7.59 9.98 -8.06
N ASN A 14 8.32 9.33 -7.18
CA ASN A 14 8.10 7.94 -6.81
C ASN A 14 6.91 7.77 -5.85
N ILE A 15 6.11 6.72 -6.04
CA ILE A 15 5.01 6.35 -5.14
C ILE A 15 5.41 5.13 -4.33
N VAL A 16 5.29 5.23 -3.01
CA VAL A 16 5.54 4.09 -2.12
C VAL A 16 4.25 3.30 -1.86
N VAL A 17 4.35 1.97 -1.90
CA VAL A 17 3.23 1.07 -1.60
C VAL A 17 3.63 0.12 -0.48
N SER A 18 2.94 0.18 0.65
CA SER A 18 3.15 -0.76 1.76
C SER A 18 2.31 -2.03 1.59
N GLY A 19 2.76 -3.13 2.18
CA GLY A 19 2.09 -4.42 2.00
C GLY A 19 1.96 -4.82 0.52
N ALA A 20 2.97 -4.47 -0.28
CA ALA A 20 2.95 -4.50 -1.72
C ALA A 20 2.67 -5.90 -2.32
N ARG A 21 2.86 -6.98 -1.55
CA ARG A 21 2.57 -8.36 -1.97
C ARG A 21 1.18 -8.86 -1.51
N GLY A 22 0.47 -8.07 -0.71
CA GLY A 22 -0.93 -8.35 -0.34
C GLY A 22 -1.89 -8.06 -1.50
N GLY A 23 -3.15 -8.53 -1.41
CA GLY A 23 -4.13 -8.39 -2.48
C GLY A 23 -4.32 -6.93 -2.96
N VAL A 24 -4.49 -5.99 -2.04
CA VAL A 24 -4.65 -4.55 -2.37
C VAL A 24 -3.33 -3.94 -2.83
N GLY A 25 -2.22 -4.25 -2.14
CA GLY A 25 -0.92 -3.68 -2.44
C GLY A 25 -0.40 -4.11 -3.82
N SER A 26 -0.47 -5.40 -4.16
CA SER A 26 0.00 -5.91 -5.46
C SER A 26 -0.80 -5.31 -6.63
N LEU A 27 -2.12 -5.26 -6.51
CA LEU A 27 -2.95 -4.62 -7.52
C LEU A 27 -2.64 -3.13 -7.65
N SER A 28 -2.39 -2.44 -6.54
CA SER A 28 -1.98 -1.02 -6.56
C SER A 28 -0.66 -0.81 -7.28
N VAL A 29 0.34 -1.67 -7.05
CA VAL A 29 1.63 -1.63 -7.74
C VAL A 29 1.43 -1.80 -9.25
N LEU A 30 0.70 -2.82 -9.67
CA LEU A 30 0.46 -3.10 -11.09
C LEU A 30 -0.27 -1.94 -11.80
N ILE A 31 -1.31 -1.39 -11.19
CA ILE A 31 -2.06 -0.25 -11.75
C ILE A 31 -1.17 0.98 -11.83
N LEU A 32 -0.42 1.32 -10.78
CA LEU A 32 0.48 2.47 -10.78
C LEU A 32 1.56 2.33 -11.88
N LYS A 33 2.15 1.14 -12.05
CA LYS A 33 3.10 0.87 -13.12
C LYS A 33 2.48 1.07 -14.49
N LYS A 34 1.27 0.52 -14.72
CA LYS A 34 0.54 0.70 -15.97
C LYS A 34 0.27 2.17 -16.29
N LEU A 35 0.00 2.98 -15.26
CA LEU A 35 -0.22 4.43 -15.38
C LEU A 35 1.07 5.25 -15.49
N GLY A 36 2.23 4.60 -15.57
CA GLY A 36 3.52 5.26 -15.77
C GLY A 36 4.17 5.82 -14.51
N TYR A 37 3.66 5.51 -13.31
CA TYR A 37 4.32 5.90 -12.07
C TYR A 37 5.58 5.08 -11.82
N LYS A 38 6.59 5.72 -11.25
CA LYS A 38 7.68 5.02 -10.55
C LYS A 38 7.16 4.54 -9.21
N VAL A 39 7.44 3.29 -8.86
CA VAL A 39 6.90 2.66 -7.66
C VAL A 39 8.02 2.09 -6.82
N THR A 40 7.93 2.28 -5.50
CA THR A 40 8.72 1.59 -4.49
C THR A 40 7.80 0.69 -3.67
N ALA A 41 8.07 -0.59 -3.64
CA ALA A 41 7.34 -1.59 -2.86
C ALA A 41 7.97 -1.79 -1.47
N ILE A 42 7.17 -1.73 -0.40
CA ILE A 42 7.60 -2.16 0.92
C ILE A 42 7.08 -3.57 1.17
N THR A 43 8.00 -4.53 1.33
CA THR A 43 7.69 -5.94 1.61
C THR A 43 8.43 -6.45 2.83
N GLY A 44 7.83 -7.42 3.54
CA GLY A 44 8.45 -8.09 4.68
C GLY A 44 9.35 -9.27 4.32
N LYS A 45 9.38 -9.69 3.04
CA LYS A 45 10.07 -10.91 2.61
C LYS A 45 11.12 -10.61 1.54
N GLU A 46 12.37 -10.96 1.82
CA GLU A 46 13.48 -10.84 0.86
C GLU A 46 13.25 -11.67 -0.40
N THR A 47 12.60 -12.82 -0.26
CA THR A 47 12.29 -13.72 -1.39
C THR A 47 11.38 -13.11 -2.46
N GLU A 48 10.70 -12.01 -2.14
CA GLU A 48 9.81 -11.32 -3.07
C GLU A 48 10.50 -10.21 -3.86
N LYS A 49 11.77 -9.94 -3.54
CA LYS A 49 12.54 -8.86 -4.16
C LYS A 49 12.65 -9.05 -5.67
N GLN A 50 13.00 -10.27 -6.13
CA GLN A 50 13.13 -10.58 -7.54
C GLN A 50 11.84 -10.31 -8.32
N TYR A 51 10.68 -10.68 -7.78
CA TYR A 51 9.38 -10.42 -8.41
C TYR A 51 9.16 -8.92 -8.70
N PHE A 52 9.51 -8.06 -7.75
CA PHE A 52 9.35 -6.61 -7.93
C PHE A 52 10.41 -6.03 -8.87
N GLU A 53 11.65 -6.53 -8.82
CA GLU A 53 12.72 -6.13 -9.71
C GLU A 53 12.37 -6.47 -11.17
N ASP A 54 11.79 -7.64 -11.43
CA ASP A 54 11.32 -8.06 -12.76
C ASP A 54 10.20 -7.14 -13.29
N LEU A 55 9.40 -6.56 -12.39
CA LEU A 55 8.41 -5.54 -12.70
C LEU A 55 9.02 -4.13 -12.87
N GLY A 56 10.32 -3.96 -12.65
CA GLY A 56 10.96 -2.64 -12.61
C GLY A 56 10.45 -1.76 -11.47
N VAL A 57 10.22 -2.37 -10.30
CA VAL A 57 9.76 -1.74 -9.05
C VAL A 57 10.89 -1.78 -8.04
N GLU A 58 11.22 -0.63 -7.45
CA GLU A 58 12.19 -0.57 -6.35
C GLU A 58 11.63 -1.26 -5.11
N VAL A 59 12.51 -1.86 -4.31
CA VAL A 59 12.11 -2.60 -3.11
C VAL A 59 12.81 -2.04 -1.87
N ILE A 60 12.03 -1.81 -0.83
CA ILE A 60 12.52 -1.55 0.52
C ILE A 60 11.99 -2.65 1.43
N LEU A 61 12.87 -3.27 2.21
CA LEU A 61 12.45 -4.25 3.19
C LEU A 61 11.75 -3.54 4.36
N ARG A 62 10.69 -4.14 4.88
CA ARG A 62 9.91 -3.58 5.98
C ARG A 62 10.80 -3.23 7.18
N LYS A 63 11.70 -4.13 7.58
CA LYS A 63 12.63 -3.92 8.70
C LYS A 63 13.44 -2.63 8.55
N ASP A 64 13.96 -2.37 7.34
CA ASP A 64 14.80 -1.21 7.07
C ASP A 64 13.96 0.09 7.05
N PHE A 65 12.69 -0.01 6.68
CA PHE A 65 11.77 1.11 6.66
C PHE A 65 11.19 1.42 8.06
N GLU A 66 11.02 0.41 8.91
CA GLU A 66 10.60 0.57 10.31
C GLU A 66 11.70 1.20 11.17
N ASP A 67 12.97 0.86 10.90
CA ASP A 67 14.14 1.36 11.65
C ASP A 67 14.54 2.81 11.29
N MET A 68 13.73 3.51 10.51
CA MET A 68 13.99 4.92 10.21
C MET A 68 14.00 5.77 11.48
N GLN A 69 14.85 6.80 11.48
CA GLN A 69 15.04 7.68 12.63
C GLN A 69 13.70 8.22 13.16
N ASN A 70 13.52 8.15 14.48
CA ASN A 70 12.34 8.71 15.15
C ASN A 70 12.38 10.25 15.16
N ARG A 71 12.18 10.86 13.99
CA ARG A 71 12.11 12.31 13.78
C ARG A 71 10.69 12.70 13.35
N PRO A 72 10.24 13.90 13.68
CA PRO A 72 8.94 14.42 13.23
C PRO A 72 8.79 14.48 11.70
N LEU A 73 9.91 14.69 10.99
CA LEU A 73 10.03 14.69 9.53
C LEU A 73 11.26 13.88 9.11
N LEU A 74 11.11 13.08 8.08
CA LEU A 74 12.19 12.35 7.42
C LEU A 74 12.58 13.06 6.11
N LYS A 75 13.66 12.59 5.47
CA LYS A 75 14.04 13.08 4.14
C LYS A 75 12.88 12.82 3.16
N PRO A 76 12.47 13.81 2.36
CA PRO A 76 11.48 13.60 1.31
C PRO A 76 12.00 12.62 0.27
N LEU A 77 11.27 11.55 0.01
CA LEU A 77 11.64 10.47 -0.89
C LEU A 77 10.54 10.16 -1.92
N PHE A 78 9.27 10.39 -1.55
CA PHE A 78 8.13 9.93 -2.32
C PHE A 78 7.19 11.08 -2.65
N ALA A 79 6.61 11.08 -3.85
CA ALA A 79 5.56 12.02 -4.22
C ALA A 79 4.23 11.69 -3.54
N GLY A 80 4.02 10.44 -3.18
CA GLY A 80 2.84 9.98 -2.46
C GLY A 80 2.98 8.55 -1.99
N GLY A 81 1.94 8.03 -1.31
CA GLY A 81 1.94 6.68 -0.78
C GLY A 81 0.57 6.01 -0.78
N ILE A 82 0.58 4.69 -0.88
CA ILE A 82 -0.58 3.83 -0.65
C ILE A 82 -0.23 2.89 0.49
N ASP A 83 -0.93 3.03 1.60
CA ASP A 83 -0.70 2.20 2.77
C ASP A 83 -1.83 1.20 3.00
N THR A 84 -1.43 -0.05 3.25
CA THR A 84 -2.32 -1.17 3.60
C THR A 84 -1.96 -1.81 4.94
N VAL A 85 -1.01 -1.23 5.67
CA VAL A 85 -0.38 -1.84 6.84
C VAL A 85 -0.66 -1.07 8.14
N GLY A 86 -0.64 0.26 8.09
CA GLY A 86 -0.81 1.10 9.27
C GLY A 86 0.44 1.21 10.15
N GLY A 87 0.28 1.79 11.34
CA GLY A 87 1.33 1.92 12.36
C GLY A 87 2.58 2.65 11.88
N VAL A 88 3.75 2.22 12.37
CA VAL A 88 5.06 2.83 12.07
C VAL A 88 5.34 2.93 10.57
N ILE A 89 4.87 1.98 9.76
CA ILE A 89 5.02 2.03 8.30
C ILE A 89 4.30 3.24 7.73
N LEU A 90 3.03 3.42 8.07
CA LEU A 90 2.24 4.58 7.62
C LEU A 90 2.83 5.90 8.13
N GLU A 91 3.27 5.93 9.39
CA GLU A 91 3.96 7.09 9.97
C GLU A 91 5.19 7.49 9.16
N ASN A 92 6.06 6.53 8.85
CA ASN A 92 7.30 6.76 8.10
C ASN A 92 7.01 7.15 6.64
N ILE A 93 5.96 6.61 6.03
CA ILE A 93 5.48 7.07 4.71
C ILE A 93 5.12 8.55 4.80
N ILE A 94 4.24 8.95 5.73
CA ILE A 94 3.79 10.34 5.89
C ILE A 94 4.97 11.27 6.15
N LYS A 95 5.90 10.87 7.03
CA LYS A 95 7.12 11.64 7.34
C LYS A 95 8.08 11.79 6.15
N SER A 96 8.00 10.89 5.14
CA SER A 96 8.92 10.83 3.99
C SER A 96 8.32 11.33 2.68
N VAL A 97 7.09 11.78 2.68
CA VAL A 97 6.44 12.30 1.46
C VAL A 97 6.88 13.73 1.18
N ASN A 98 7.01 14.06 -0.10
CA ASN A 98 7.37 15.39 -0.61
C ASN A 98 6.27 16.41 -0.25
N PRO A 99 6.59 17.73 -0.23
CA PRO A 99 5.58 18.76 -0.06
C PRO A 99 4.39 18.59 -1.03
N LEU A 100 3.17 18.81 -0.52
CA LEU A 100 1.88 18.66 -1.21
C LEU A 100 1.55 17.24 -1.68
N GLY A 101 2.30 16.23 -1.21
CA GLY A 101 2.01 14.85 -1.56
C GLY A 101 0.79 14.27 -0.85
N VAL A 102 0.31 13.14 -1.38
CA VAL A 102 -0.90 12.47 -0.91
C VAL A 102 -0.58 11.06 -0.45
N VAL A 103 -1.07 10.71 0.72
CA VAL A 103 -1.03 9.34 1.26
C VAL A 103 -2.45 8.82 1.40
N THR A 104 -2.73 7.65 0.84
CA THR A 104 -3.99 6.93 1.05
C THR A 104 -3.77 5.75 1.97
N CYS A 105 -4.67 5.51 2.92
CA CYS A 105 -4.59 4.37 3.83
C CYS A 105 -5.92 3.59 3.85
N CYS A 106 -5.81 2.27 3.85
CA CYS A 106 -6.98 1.37 3.87
C CYS A 106 -6.78 0.12 4.73
N GLY A 107 -5.64 -0.01 5.41
CA GLY A 107 -5.34 -1.16 6.24
C GLY A 107 -4.66 -0.80 7.56
N ASN A 108 -4.71 -1.73 8.51
CA ASN A 108 -4.18 -1.57 9.85
C ASN A 108 -3.56 -2.88 10.39
N VAL A 109 -3.02 -3.69 9.51
CA VAL A 109 -2.51 -5.05 9.84
C VAL A 109 -1.42 -5.00 10.91
N ALA A 110 -0.55 -3.99 10.89
CA ALA A 110 0.49 -3.81 11.90
C ALA A 110 -0.06 -3.09 13.14
N SER A 111 -0.77 -1.98 12.95
CA SER A 111 -1.36 -1.21 14.06
C SER A 111 -2.41 -0.22 13.55
N PRO A 112 -3.50 0.00 14.29
CA PRO A 112 -4.44 1.09 14.04
C PRO A 112 -3.96 2.45 14.57
N LYS A 113 -2.86 2.48 15.33
CA LYS A 113 -2.34 3.70 15.96
C LYS A 113 -1.46 4.47 14.98
N LEU A 114 -1.48 5.79 15.12
CA LEU A 114 -0.57 6.73 14.46
C LEU A 114 0.06 7.62 15.52
N ASP A 115 1.38 7.58 15.62
CA ASP A 115 2.17 8.48 16.47
C ASP A 115 2.86 9.53 15.59
N LEU A 116 2.15 10.61 15.33
CA LEU A 116 2.58 11.69 14.46
C LEU A 116 2.44 13.05 15.14
N THR A 117 3.38 13.93 14.83
CA THR A 117 3.21 15.36 15.06
C THR A 117 2.42 16.00 13.90
N VAL A 118 1.99 17.24 14.07
CA VAL A 118 1.35 18.00 12.99
C VAL A 118 2.32 18.48 11.90
N PHE A 119 3.63 18.32 12.08
CA PHE A 119 4.65 18.88 11.17
C PHE A 119 4.54 18.40 9.72
N PRO A 120 4.28 17.10 9.40
CA PRO A 120 4.08 16.71 8.02
C PRO A 120 2.96 17.51 7.35
N PHE A 121 1.90 17.80 8.08
CA PHE A 121 0.72 18.48 7.56
C PHE A 121 0.96 20.00 7.40
N ILE A 122 1.48 20.67 8.43
CA ILE A 122 1.64 22.14 8.39
C ILE A 122 2.90 22.59 7.64
N LEU A 123 3.99 21.81 7.64
CA LEU A 123 5.25 22.20 7.01
C LEU A 123 5.40 21.68 5.59
N ARG A 124 4.67 20.61 5.22
CA ARG A 124 4.71 20.03 3.87
C ARG A 124 3.35 19.98 3.18
N GLY A 125 2.27 20.35 3.85
CA GLY A 125 0.93 20.30 3.24
C GLY A 125 0.49 18.91 2.83
N ILE A 126 0.93 17.86 3.54
CA ILE A 126 0.62 16.47 3.20
C ILE A 126 -0.86 16.20 3.42
N THR A 127 -1.48 15.50 2.49
CA THR A 127 -2.86 15.04 2.61
C THR A 127 -2.87 13.54 2.94
N LEU A 128 -3.50 13.17 4.07
CA LEU A 128 -3.80 11.78 4.42
C LEU A 128 -5.28 11.49 4.14
N ILE A 129 -5.55 10.47 3.32
CA ILE A 129 -6.91 10.10 2.90
C ILE A 129 -7.21 8.68 3.35
N GLY A 130 -8.19 8.50 4.23
CA GLY A 130 -8.75 7.18 4.56
C GLY A 130 -9.61 6.66 3.40
N ILE A 131 -9.47 5.37 3.10
CA ILE A 131 -10.28 4.67 2.09
C ILE A 131 -11.18 3.67 2.80
N ASP A 132 -12.44 4.05 2.95
CA ASP A 132 -13.49 3.16 3.45
C ASP A 132 -14.19 2.45 2.28
N SER A 133 -13.67 1.28 1.91
CA SER A 133 -14.21 0.51 0.78
C SER A 133 -15.63 0.00 1.02
N GLN A 134 -16.07 -0.08 2.29
CA GLN A 134 -17.38 -0.59 2.64
C GLN A 134 -18.50 0.46 2.38
N ASN A 135 -18.25 1.71 2.78
CA ASN A 135 -19.28 2.77 2.75
C ASN A 135 -19.09 3.78 1.60
N TYR A 136 -18.15 3.51 0.69
CA TYR A 136 -17.95 4.42 -0.44
C TYR A 136 -19.20 4.49 -1.32
N PRO A 137 -19.59 5.69 -1.77
CA PRO A 137 -20.76 5.86 -2.63
C PRO A 137 -20.68 4.99 -3.89
N MET A 138 -21.83 4.46 -4.34
CA MET A 138 -21.88 3.56 -5.49
C MET A 138 -21.29 4.20 -6.76
N SER A 139 -21.53 5.49 -6.98
CA SER A 139 -20.96 6.24 -8.11
C SER A 139 -19.42 6.19 -8.18
N PHE A 140 -18.74 6.23 -7.02
CA PHE A 140 -17.29 6.05 -6.97
C PHE A 140 -16.88 4.60 -7.24
N ARG A 141 -17.66 3.63 -6.74
CA ARG A 141 -17.39 2.21 -7.01
C ARG A 141 -17.51 1.91 -8.50
N GLU A 142 -18.55 2.41 -9.15
CA GLU A 142 -18.74 2.26 -10.60
C GLU A 142 -17.57 2.86 -11.39
N GLN A 143 -17.08 4.05 -11.01
CA GLN A 143 -15.91 4.65 -11.62
C GLN A 143 -14.67 3.72 -11.51
N VAL A 144 -14.42 3.15 -10.30
CA VAL A 144 -13.29 2.25 -10.09
C VAL A 144 -13.44 0.97 -10.92
N TRP A 145 -14.65 0.37 -10.95
CA TRP A 145 -14.90 -0.83 -11.73
C TRP A 145 -14.76 -0.60 -13.23
N ASN A 146 -15.24 0.51 -13.75
CA ASN A 146 -15.08 0.88 -15.15
C ASN A 146 -13.60 1.05 -15.51
N LYS A 147 -12.81 1.71 -14.62
CA LYS A 147 -11.36 1.84 -14.83
C LYS A 147 -10.65 0.48 -14.79
N LEU A 148 -11.01 -0.40 -13.88
CA LEU A 148 -10.43 -1.76 -13.80
C LEU A 148 -10.79 -2.61 -15.02
N ALA A 149 -11.95 -2.40 -15.62
CA ALA A 149 -12.37 -3.11 -16.81
C ALA A 149 -11.64 -2.62 -18.09
N ASP A 150 -11.14 -1.39 -18.09
CA ASP A 150 -10.55 -0.72 -19.25
C ASP A 150 -9.11 -0.22 -18.95
N GLU A 151 -8.95 1.07 -18.66
CA GLU A 151 -7.65 1.75 -18.57
C GLU A 151 -6.70 1.18 -17.49
N TRP A 152 -7.27 0.64 -16.41
CA TRP A 152 -6.53 0.01 -15.31
C TRP A 152 -6.49 -1.51 -15.37
N LYS A 153 -7.00 -2.09 -16.44
CA LYS A 153 -6.93 -3.53 -16.64
C LYS A 153 -5.47 -3.96 -16.75
N VAL A 154 -4.99 -4.65 -15.73
CA VAL A 154 -3.61 -5.15 -15.65
C VAL A 154 -3.54 -6.60 -16.13
N GLU A 155 -2.42 -6.94 -16.73
CA GLU A 155 -2.07 -8.32 -17.07
C GLU A 155 -1.44 -9.02 -15.87
N GLY A 156 -1.39 -10.35 -15.88
CA GLY A 156 -0.74 -11.12 -14.81
C GLY A 156 -1.51 -11.20 -13.50
N LEU A 157 -2.80 -10.84 -13.47
CA LEU A 157 -3.63 -11.01 -12.26
C LEU A 157 -3.72 -12.49 -11.83
N GLU A 158 -3.68 -13.40 -12.78
CA GLU A 158 -3.73 -14.85 -12.55
C GLU A 158 -2.51 -15.35 -11.78
N GLU A 159 -1.34 -14.73 -11.99
CA GLU A 159 -0.10 -15.03 -11.24
C GLU A 159 -0.20 -14.67 -9.75
N ASN A 160 -1.07 -13.72 -9.41
CA ASN A 160 -1.34 -13.29 -8.04
C ASN A 160 -2.56 -13.98 -7.40
N SER A 161 -3.16 -14.94 -8.11
CA SER A 161 -4.33 -15.70 -7.65
C SER A 161 -4.08 -17.20 -7.74
N THR A 162 -4.70 -17.95 -6.85
CA THR A 162 -4.70 -19.40 -6.90
C THR A 162 -6.14 -19.88 -7.00
N LEU A 163 -6.45 -20.59 -8.08
CA LEU A 163 -7.74 -21.23 -8.22
C LEU A 163 -7.80 -22.44 -7.30
N ILE A 164 -8.82 -22.50 -6.46
CA ILE A 164 -9.06 -23.63 -5.55
C ILE A 164 -10.46 -24.17 -5.76
N THR A 165 -10.63 -25.45 -5.49
CA THR A 165 -11.95 -26.10 -5.47
C THR A 165 -12.66 -25.85 -4.16
N LEU A 166 -13.99 -26.05 -4.12
CA LEU A 166 -14.76 -25.94 -2.86
C LEU A 166 -14.28 -26.93 -1.80
N ASN A 167 -13.76 -28.08 -2.19
CA ASN A 167 -13.25 -29.10 -1.26
C ASN A 167 -11.96 -28.62 -0.56
N GLU A 168 -11.14 -27.80 -1.22
CA GLU A 168 -9.90 -27.23 -0.67
C GLU A 168 -10.15 -25.97 0.18
N LEU A 169 -11.36 -25.39 0.10
CA LEU A 169 -11.68 -24.13 0.75
C LEU A 169 -11.49 -24.20 2.26
N SER A 170 -11.95 -25.27 2.92
CA SER A 170 -11.82 -25.43 4.37
C SER A 170 -10.37 -25.43 4.83
N GLU A 171 -9.49 -26.11 4.11
CA GLU A 171 -8.05 -26.14 4.40
C GLU A 171 -7.42 -24.76 4.24
N LYS A 172 -7.75 -24.04 3.18
CA LYS A 172 -7.24 -22.70 2.92
C LYS A 172 -7.75 -21.68 3.94
N LEU A 173 -9.01 -21.78 4.36
CA LEU A 173 -9.56 -20.92 5.43
C LEU A 173 -8.87 -21.18 6.77
N ASN A 174 -8.61 -22.44 7.13
CA ASN A 174 -7.88 -22.79 8.34
C ASN A 174 -6.46 -22.22 8.33
N LEU A 175 -5.78 -22.21 7.19
CA LEU A 175 -4.47 -21.54 7.05
C LEU A 175 -4.58 -20.04 7.30
N ILE A 176 -5.58 -19.37 6.73
CA ILE A 176 -5.80 -17.92 6.94
C ILE A 176 -6.11 -17.64 8.42
N GLU A 177 -6.98 -18.41 9.05
CA GLU A 177 -7.28 -18.27 10.48
C GLU A 177 -6.04 -18.51 11.36
N PHE A 178 -5.23 -19.51 11.02
CA PHE A 178 -3.97 -19.76 11.71
C PHE A 178 -3.04 -18.55 11.63
N PHE A 179 -2.87 -17.97 10.44
CA PHE A 179 -2.07 -16.76 10.24
C PHE A 179 -2.64 -15.56 11.01
N ILE A 180 -3.97 -15.37 11.00
CA ILE A 180 -4.63 -14.31 11.78
C ILE A 180 -4.42 -14.50 13.28
N LYS A 181 -4.54 -15.71 13.79
CA LYS A 181 -4.29 -16.04 15.22
C LYS A 181 -2.82 -15.83 15.57
N LEU A 182 -1.90 -16.21 14.70
CA LEU A 182 -0.47 -15.99 14.89
C LEU A 182 -0.16 -14.48 14.93
N LEU A 183 -0.67 -13.71 13.99
CA LEU A 183 -0.53 -12.25 13.97
C LEU A 183 -1.09 -11.61 15.25
N LYS A 184 -2.29 -11.99 15.67
CA LYS A 184 -2.89 -11.51 16.94
C LYS A 184 -2.01 -11.81 18.16
N LYS A 185 -1.39 -12.98 18.20
CA LYS A 185 -0.53 -13.39 19.33
C LYS A 185 0.75 -12.54 19.42
N TYR A 186 1.31 -12.11 18.30
CA TYR A 186 2.60 -11.41 18.26
C TYR A 186 2.49 -9.89 18.13
N TYR A 187 1.39 -9.38 17.57
CA TYR A 187 1.24 -7.94 17.26
C TYR A 187 0.15 -7.22 18.04
N PHE A 188 -0.70 -7.93 18.80
CA PHE A 188 -1.78 -7.34 19.57
C PHE A 188 -1.67 -7.65 21.08
N LYS A 189 -0.44 -7.64 21.62
CA LYS A 189 -0.21 -7.59 23.05
C LYS A 189 -0.23 -6.17 23.57
#